data_f2d92157ae2ebb0ed11b64f2bcc8b5b2
#
_entry.id   f2d92157ae2ebb0ed11b64f2bcc8b5b2
#
_cell.length_a   1.000
_cell.length_b   1.000
_cell.length_c   1.000
_cell.angle_alpha   90.00
_cell.angle_beta   90.00
_cell.angle_gamma   90.00
#
_symmetry.space_group_name_H-M   'P 1'
#
loop_
_entity.id
_entity.type
_entity.pdbx_description
1 polymer ?
#
loop_
_entity_poly.entity_id
_entity_poly.type
_entity_poly.pdbx_seq_one_letter_code
_entity_poly.pdbx_strand_id
1 'polypeptide(L)'
;MNRSKLRRQIAWEAARLMYSRQESEYYTAKKKAAYQICKGWVKPADLPSNVEVRDQIQTLARLFEGESRTDNLLAMRLAALAMMRRLLPFRPRLIGSVLTGHVRQGSDIDLHVFSDTAEAITHLLDQDGLDYTVERKQVHKHGEERIFTHVHLVDGFAFELTIYATDQAHYVFKSSITGKPIERASIAELEQFLEREYPDLDLAAAEEEAASQVDRFQVFESLLLPLENVKGPLKYHPEGDMLYHSLQVFDHARDQLAYDEEFLTAALLHDVGKAIDPTDHVGAGLEALDGFITERTAWLIKHHMLAHQLADGALGARARRRLEQSEHFNDLVLLGECDRAGRQPGVESPELEEALDYLRELGRMFG
;
A
#
# COMPACT_ATOMS: atom_id res chain seq x y z
N MET A 1 -13.08 -27.32 -28.63
CA MET A 1 -12.61 -27.23 -27.22
C MET A 1 -13.83 -27.44 -26.32
N ASN A 2 -13.73 -28.23 -25.24
CA ASN A 2 -14.86 -28.46 -24.35
C ASN A 2 -15.25 -27.13 -23.70
N ARG A 3 -16.54 -26.74 -23.76
CA ARG A 3 -17.10 -25.47 -23.25
C ARG A 3 -16.73 -25.21 -21.79
N SER A 4 -16.77 -26.23 -20.95
CA SER A 4 -16.39 -26.15 -19.54
C SER A 4 -14.87 -25.87 -19.33
N LYS A 5 -14.02 -26.42 -20.20
CA LYS A 5 -12.58 -26.18 -20.16
C LYS A 5 -12.23 -24.75 -20.57
N LEU A 6 -12.86 -24.27 -21.65
CA LEU A 6 -12.68 -22.88 -22.11
C LEU A 6 -13.11 -21.88 -21.05
N ARG A 7 -14.29 -22.08 -20.46
CA ARG A 7 -14.83 -21.20 -19.41
C ARG A 7 -13.90 -21.12 -18.20
N ARG A 8 -13.30 -22.24 -17.75
CA ARG A 8 -12.31 -22.27 -16.67
C ARG A 8 -11.02 -21.56 -17.03
N GLN A 9 -10.54 -21.72 -18.27
CA GLN A 9 -9.34 -21.00 -18.72
C GLN A 9 -9.56 -19.50 -18.76
N ILE A 10 -10.73 -19.03 -19.24
CA ILE A 10 -11.08 -17.61 -19.23
C ILE A 10 -11.21 -17.08 -17.79
N ALA A 11 -11.81 -17.87 -16.88
CA ALA A 11 -11.92 -17.48 -15.48
C ALA A 11 -10.55 -17.31 -14.82
N TRP A 12 -9.64 -18.24 -15.06
CA TRP A 12 -8.28 -18.19 -14.51
C TRP A 12 -7.49 -17.00 -15.06
N GLU A 13 -7.51 -16.78 -16.38
CA GLU A 13 -6.79 -15.65 -16.99
C GLU A 13 -7.41 -14.30 -16.60
N ALA A 14 -8.73 -14.19 -16.51
CA ALA A 14 -9.40 -12.99 -16.01
C ALA A 14 -9.01 -12.72 -14.54
N ALA A 15 -8.94 -13.79 -13.73
CA ALA A 15 -8.49 -13.67 -12.34
C ALA A 15 -7.02 -13.22 -12.25
N ARG A 16 -6.14 -13.73 -13.11
CA ARG A 16 -4.74 -13.30 -13.16
C ARG A 16 -4.63 -11.81 -13.50
N LEU A 17 -5.36 -11.34 -14.51
CA LEU A 17 -5.39 -9.92 -14.90
C LEU A 17 -5.90 -9.02 -13.76
N MET A 18 -6.90 -9.49 -13.02
CA MET A 18 -7.45 -8.73 -11.88
C MET A 18 -6.56 -8.83 -10.66
N TYR A 19 -5.92 -9.97 -10.41
CA TYR A 19 -4.99 -10.16 -9.30
C TYR A 19 -3.74 -9.28 -9.47
N SER A 20 -3.20 -9.20 -10.68
CA SER A 20 -2.06 -8.34 -11.04
C SER A 20 -2.44 -6.87 -11.30
N ARG A 21 -3.67 -6.43 -10.94
CA ARG A 21 -4.20 -5.07 -11.14
C ARG A 21 -4.14 -4.52 -12.56
N GLN A 22 -3.93 -5.37 -13.57
CA GLN A 22 -4.00 -4.96 -14.98
C GLN A 22 -5.44 -4.65 -15.44
N GLU A 23 -6.43 -5.15 -14.71
CA GLU A 23 -7.85 -4.87 -14.93
C GLU A 23 -8.57 -4.80 -13.56
N SER A 24 -9.36 -3.77 -13.34
CA SER A 24 -10.17 -3.59 -12.13
C SER A 24 -11.59 -4.17 -12.27
N GLU A 25 -12.13 -4.15 -13.49
CA GLU A 25 -13.52 -4.51 -13.76
C GLU A 25 -13.66 -5.95 -14.27
N TYR A 26 -14.55 -6.74 -13.66
CA TYR A 26 -14.81 -8.13 -14.06
C TYR A 26 -15.17 -8.29 -15.53
N TYR A 27 -15.94 -7.36 -16.09
CA TYR A 27 -16.40 -7.47 -17.48
C TYR A 27 -15.22 -7.27 -18.45
N THR A 28 -14.40 -6.27 -18.24
CA THR A 28 -13.22 -5.98 -19.06
C THR A 28 -12.18 -7.08 -18.94
N ALA A 29 -11.91 -7.55 -17.73
CA ALA A 29 -11.00 -8.67 -17.49
C ALA A 29 -11.43 -9.95 -18.22
N LYS A 30 -12.72 -10.32 -18.15
CA LYS A 30 -13.26 -11.48 -18.86
C LYS A 30 -13.17 -11.34 -20.38
N LYS A 31 -13.47 -10.16 -20.93
CA LYS A 31 -13.33 -9.90 -22.38
C LYS A 31 -11.89 -9.98 -22.85
N LYS A 32 -10.97 -9.37 -22.13
CA LYS A 32 -9.54 -9.40 -22.43
C LYS A 32 -8.98 -10.82 -22.36
N ALA A 33 -9.31 -11.56 -21.30
CA ALA A 33 -8.94 -12.97 -21.16
C ALA A 33 -9.49 -13.85 -22.29
N ALA A 34 -10.76 -13.67 -22.63
CA ALA A 34 -11.39 -14.41 -23.72
C ALA A 34 -10.72 -14.13 -25.07
N TYR A 35 -10.39 -12.88 -25.36
CA TYR A 35 -9.69 -12.51 -26.58
C TYR A 35 -8.27 -13.09 -26.64
N GLN A 36 -7.52 -13.08 -25.55
CA GLN A 36 -6.18 -13.67 -25.47
C GLN A 36 -6.19 -15.18 -25.73
N ILE A 37 -7.19 -15.89 -25.19
CA ILE A 37 -7.29 -17.35 -25.30
C ILE A 37 -7.85 -17.79 -26.66
N CYS A 38 -8.91 -17.14 -27.15
CA CYS A 38 -9.62 -17.54 -28.35
C CYS A 38 -9.20 -16.78 -29.60
N LYS A 39 -8.39 -15.71 -29.47
CA LYS A 39 -8.02 -14.80 -30.58
C LYS A 39 -9.22 -14.28 -31.37
N GLY A 40 -10.39 -14.17 -30.71
CA GLY A 40 -11.63 -13.76 -31.36
C GLY A 40 -12.81 -13.61 -30.38
N TRP A 41 -13.99 -13.40 -30.94
CA TRP A 41 -15.21 -13.21 -30.19
C TRP A 41 -15.68 -14.50 -29.49
N VAL A 42 -16.12 -14.39 -28.25
CA VAL A 42 -16.67 -15.46 -27.42
C VAL A 42 -18.12 -15.15 -27.08
N LYS A 43 -19.02 -16.14 -27.17
CA LYS A 43 -20.41 -15.97 -26.82
C LYS A 43 -20.55 -15.58 -25.36
N PRO A 44 -21.42 -14.63 -24.99
CA PRO A 44 -21.66 -14.26 -23.59
C PRO A 44 -21.92 -15.44 -22.65
N ALA A 45 -22.62 -16.47 -23.15
CA ALA A 45 -22.91 -17.70 -22.42
C ALA A 45 -21.68 -18.57 -22.12
N ASP A 46 -20.57 -18.35 -22.81
CA ASP A 46 -19.29 -19.06 -22.60
C ASP A 46 -18.33 -18.30 -21.70
N LEU A 47 -18.66 -17.02 -21.36
CA LEU A 47 -17.90 -16.26 -20.38
C LEU A 47 -18.20 -16.77 -18.95
N PRO A 48 -17.19 -16.76 -18.07
CA PRO A 48 -17.39 -17.10 -16.65
C PRO A 48 -18.26 -16.04 -15.95
N SER A 49 -18.95 -16.45 -14.90
CA SER A 49 -19.58 -15.53 -13.96
C SER A 49 -18.55 -14.74 -13.16
N ASN A 50 -18.96 -13.65 -12.52
CA ASN A 50 -18.08 -12.89 -11.62
C ASN A 50 -17.65 -13.75 -10.42
N VAL A 51 -18.54 -14.63 -9.94
CA VAL A 51 -18.24 -15.59 -8.86
C VAL A 51 -17.09 -16.53 -9.27
N GLU A 52 -17.16 -17.12 -10.47
CA GLU A 52 -16.09 -18.03 -10.94
C GLU A 52 -14.74 -17.32 -11.05
N VAL A 53 -14.71 -16.06 -11.48
CA VAL A 53 -13.49 -15.25 -11.54
C VAL A 53 -12.99 -14.94 -10.12
N ARG A 54 -13.86 -14.48 -9.23
CA ARG A 54 -13.53 -14.20 -7.82
C ARG A 54 -12.92 -15.42 -7.14
N ASP A 55 -13.50 -16.60 -7.32
CA ASP A 55 -13.02 -17.83 -6.70
C ASP A 55 -11.62 -18.21 -7.22
N GLN A 56 -11.30 -17.89 -8.48
CA GLN A 56 -9.93 -18.04 -9.00
C GLN A 56 -8.97 -16.97 -8.44
N ILE A 57 -9.41 -15.72 -8.24
CA ILE A 57 -8.62 -14.68 -7.57
C ILE A 57 -8.24 -15.15 -6.16
N GLN A 58 -9.21 -15.72 -5.41
CA GLN A 58 -8.95 -16.26 -4.08
C GLN A 58 -7.98 -17.45 -4.09
N THR A 59 -8.01 -18.26 -5.15
CA THR A 59 -7.04 -19.34 -5.31
C THR A 59 -5.63 -18.80 -5.53
N LEU A 60 -5.48 -17.76 -6.36
CA LEU A 60 -4.20 -17.08 -6.58
C LEU A 60 -3.70 -16.42 -5.28
N ALA A 61 -4.56 -15.69 -4.57
CA ALA A 61 -4.20 -15.06 -3.30
C ALA A 61 -3.69 -16.08 -2.27
N ARG A 62 -4.35 -17.23 -2.13
CA ARG A 62 -3.89 -18.31 -1.23
C ARG A 62 -2.53 -18.89 -1.64
N LEU A 63 -2.26 -18.97 -2.94
CA LEU A 63 -1.01 -19.54 -3.45
C LEU A 63 0.18 -18.59 -3.28
N PHE A 64 -0.04 -17.29 -3.42
CA PHE A 64 1.03 -16.29 -3.43
C PHE A 64 1.21 -15.55 -2.09
N GLU A 65 0.14 -15.36 -1.32
CA GLU A 65 0.16 -14.56 -0.08
C GLU A 65 0.28 -15.42 1.20
N GLY A 66 -0.05 -16.71 1.15
CA GLY A 66 0.14 -17.63 2.28
C GLY A 66 -0.57 -17.21 3.58
N GLU A 67 0.13 -17.33 4.72
CA GLU A 67 -0.37 -17.00 6.06
C GLU A 67 -0.44 -15.49 6.30
N SER A 68 0.43 -14.69 5.66
CA SER A 68 0.44 -13.21 5.80
C SER A 68 -0.91 -12.59 5.43
N ARG A 69 -1.67 -13.23 4.52
CA ARG A 69 -3.02 -12.82 4.17
C ARG A 69 -3.99 -12.83 5.35
N THR A 70 -3.82 -13.76 6.30
CA THR A 70 -4.71 -13.90 7.47
C THR A 70 -4.43 -12.79 8.47
N ASP A 71 -3.17 -12.48 8.70
CA ASP A 71 -2.74 -11.42 9.62
C ASP A 71 -3.14 -10.05 9.06
N ASN A 72 -2.92 -9.83 7.77
CA ASN A 72 -3.36 -8.62 7.08
C ASN A 72 -4.89 -8.45 7.13
N LEU A 73 -5.68 -9.52 6.97
CA LEU A 73 -7.13 -9.46 7.08
C LEU A 73 -7.61 -9.04 8.48
N LEU A 74 -6.98 -9.54 9.54
CA LEU A 74 -7.29 -9.10 10.90
C LEU A 74 -6.96 -7.61 11.09
N ALA A 75 -5.77 -7.18 10.66
CA ALA A 75 -5.37 -5.78 10.72
C ALA A 75 -6.33 -4.87 9.96
N MET A 76 -6.75 -5.25 8.74
CA MET A 76 -7.75 -4.51 7.96
C MET A 76 -9.11 -4.43 8.66
N ARG A 77 -9.55 -5.48 9.36
CA ARG A 77 -10.81 -5.47 10.11
C ARG A 77 -10.75 -4.56 11.33
N LEU A 78 -9.62 -4.53 12.03
CA LEU A 78 -9.38 -3.61 13.15
C LEU A 78 -9.35 -2.15 12.67
N ALA A 79 -8.64 -1.88 11.57
CA ALA A 79 -8.64 -0.56 10.95
C ALA A 79 -10.04 -0.13 10.48
N ALA A 80 -10.81 -1.07 9.89
CA ALA A 80 -12.20 -0.83 9.53
C ALA A 80 -13.06 -0.44 10.75
N LEU A 81 -12.90 -1.14 11.87
CA LEU A 81 -13.63 -0.87 13.09
C LEU A 81 -13.27 0.53 13.65
N ALA A 82 -11.99 0.88 13.69
CA ALA A 82 -11.53 2.19 14.12
C ALA A 82 -12.11 3.32 13.25
N MET A 83 -12.05 3.18 11.90
CA MET A 83 -12.63 4.15 10.99
C MET A 83 -14.16 4.22 11.12
N MET A 84 -14.84 3.10 11.29
CA MET A 84 -16.30 3.09 11.51
C MET A 84 -16.69 3.82 12.80
N ARG A 85 -15.90 3.75 13.86
CA ARG A 85 -16.14 4.50 15.11
C ARG A 85 -15.97 5.99 14.92
N ARG A 86 -14.96 6.44 14.15
CA ARG A 86 -14.80 7.87 13.75
C ARG A 86 -16.03 8.34 12.96
N LEU A 87 -16.50 7.52 12.04
CA LEU A 87 -17.66 7.82 11.19
C LEU A 87 -19.01 7.48 11.84
N LEU A 88 -19.07 7.23 13.17
CA LEU A 88 -20.28 6.82 13.87
C LEU A 88 -21.52 7.69 13.58
N PRO A 89 -21.42 9.03 13.46
CA PRO A 89 -22.58 9.89 13.13
C PRO A 89 -23.22 9.54 11.77
N PHE A 90 -22.44 8.96 10.86
CA PHE A 90 -22.85 8.61 9.50
C PHE A 90 -23.27 7.14 9.34
N ARG A 91 -23.56 6.43 10.45
CA ARG A 91 -24.05 5.05 10.50
C ARG A 91 -23.27 4.09 9.59
N PRO A 92 -21.94 4.01 9.70
CA PRO A 92 -21.11 3.25 8.78
C PRO A 92 -21.48 1.76 8.73
N ARG A 93 -21.24 1.14 7.58
CA ARG A 93 -21.40 -0.30 7.36
C ARG A 93 -20.19 -0.83 6.62
N LEU A 94 -19.47 -1.77 7.21
CA LEU A 94 -18.42 -2.51 6.52
C LEU A 94 -19.05 -3.43 5.50
N ILE A 95 -18.50 -3.43 4.29
CA ILE A 95 -18.92 -4.29 3.18
C ILE A 95 -17.70 -4.92 2.50
N GLY A 96 -17.89 -5.61 1.40
CA GLY A 96 -16.82 -6.00 0.47
C GLY A 96 -15.93 -7.14 0.96
N SER A 97 -14.70 -7.11 0.48
CA SER A 97 -13.73 -8.20 0.64
C SER A 97 -13.26 -8.38 2.07
N VAL A 98 -13.10 -7.30 2.81
CA VAL A 98 -12.63 -7.31 4.21
C VAL A 98 -13.65 -7.97 5.13
N LEU A 99 -14.93 -7.67 4.95
CA LEU A 99 -15.99 -8.35 5.72
C LEU A 99 -16.06 -9.84 5.38
N THR A 100 -16.09 -10.18 4.09
CA THR A 100 -16.29 -11.55 3.63
C THR A 100 -15.03 -12.43 3.66
N GLY A 101 -13.88 -11.87 4.01
CA GLY A 101 -12.59 -12.56 4.02
C GLY A 101 -11.99 -12.83 2.63
N HIS A 102 -12.54 -12.20 1.57
CA HIS A 102 -12.06 -12.38 0.20
C HIS A 102 -11.01 -11.34 -0.19
N VAL A 103 -10.15 -10.96 0.75
CA VAL A 103 -9.06 -10.01 0.50
C VAL A 103 -7.96 -10.62 -0.36
N ARG A 104 -7.27 -9.76 -1.04
CA ARG A 104 -5.99 -9.99 -1.73
C ARG A 104 -5.08 -8.82 -1.43
N GLN A 105 -3.82 -8.95 -1.73
CA GLN A 105 -2.88 -7.85 -1.65
C GLN A 105 -3.43 -6.59 -2.35
N GLY A 106 -3.42 -5.47 -1.64
CA GLY A 106 -3.95 -4.20 -2.10
C GLY A 106 -5.48 -4.14 -2.21
N SER A 107 -6.22 -4.94 -1.44
CA SER A 107 -7.66 -4.74 -1.26
C SER A 107 -7.91 -3.49 -0.44
N ASP A 108 -8.89 -2.69 -0.85
CA ASP A 108 -9.37 -1.56 -0.09
C ASP A 108 -10.37 -1.99 0.99
N ILE A 109 -10.56 -1.16 2.00
CA ILE A 109 -11.61 -1.31 3.02
C ILE A 109 -12.82 -0.52 2.55
N ASP A 110 -13.89 -1.23 2.17
CA ASP A 110 -15.09 -0.63 1.63
C ASP A 110 -16.11 -0.33 2.75
N LEU A 111 -16.51 0.92 2.89
CA LEU A 111 -17.52 1.37 3.83
C LEU A 111 -18.69 2.05 3.11
N HIS A 112 -19.92 1.68 3.45
CA HIS A 112 -21.08 2.50 3.18
C HIS A 112 -21.31 3.47 4.33
N VAL A 113 -21.48 4.74 4.01
CA VAL A 113 -21.79 5.81 4.97
C VAL A 113 -23.03 6.58 4.51
N PHE A 114 -23.81 7.11 5.43
CA PHE A 114 -25.09 7.72 5.15
C PHE A 114 -25.09 9.18 5.58
N SER A 115 -25.12 10.05 4.60
CA SER A 115 -25.17 11.51 4.78
C SER A 115 -25.86 12.15 3.59
N ASP A 116 -26.61 13.21 3.84
CA ASP A 116 -27.27 13.97 2.76
C ASP A 116 -26.30 14.95 2.07
N THR A 117 -25.10 15.14 2.65
CA THR A 117 -24.01 15.95 2.07
C THR A 117 -22.68 15.22 2.22
N ALA A 118 -21.84 15.30 1.20
CA ALA A 118 -20.47 14.78 1.28
C ALA A 118 -19.60 15.63 2.20
N GLU A 119 -19.89 16.93 2.24
CA GLU A 119 -19.18 17.93 3.02
C GLU A 119 -19.19 17.64 4.53
N ALA A 120 -20.25 17.02 5.04
CA ALA A 120 -20.32 16.63 6.46
C ALA A 120 -19.27 15.55 6.80
N ILE A 121 -19.04 14.61 5.89
CA ILE A 121 -18.04 13.55 6.05
C ILE A 121 -16.64 14.11 5.86
N THR A 122 -16.40 14.88 4.80
CA THR A 122 -15.08 15.45 4.53
C THR A 122 -14.64 16.43 5.62
N HIS A 123 -15.57 17.20 6.21
CA HIS A 123 -15.25 18.07 7.34
C HIS A 123 -14.75 17.28 8.58
N LEU A 124 -15.31 16.11 8.83
CA LEU A 124 -14.83 15.25 9.91
C LEU A 124 -13.43 14.71 9.60
N LEU A 125 -13.18 14.29 8.34
CA LEU A 125 -11.86 13.85 7.91
C LEU A 125 -10.81 14.96 8.00
N ASP A 126 -11.18 16.21 7.62
CA ASP A 126 -10.33 17.41 7.76
C ASP A 126 -9.97 17.69 9.24
N GLN A 127 -10.93 17.51 10.16
CA GLN A 127 -10.69 17.66 11.60
C GLN A 127 -9.70 16.64 12.15
N ASP A 128 -9.70 15.43 11.60
CA ASP A 128 -8.78 14.35 11.95
C ASP A 128 -7.45 14.44 11.20
N GLY A 129 -7.27 15.42 10.32
CA GLY A 129 -6.06 15.63 9.52
C GLY A 129 -5.82 14.53 8.47
N LEU A 130 -6.89 13.91 7.98
CA LEU A 130 -6.81 12.84 7.00
C LEU A 130 -6.93 13.40 5.58
N ASP A 131 -5.98 13.06 4.72
CA ASP A 131 -6.02 13.38 3.30
C ASP A 131 -7.01 12.46 2.57
N TYR A 132 -7.78 13.04 1.65
CA TYR A 132 -8.77 12.30 0.89
C TYR A 132 -8.97 12.88 -0.51
N THR A 133 -9.53 12.06 -1.40
CA THR A 133 -10.00 12.48 -2.72
C THR A 133 -11.48 12.16 -2.87
N VAL A 134 -12.24 13.06 -3.50
CA VAL A 134 -13.68 12.87 -3.73
C VAL A 134 -13.93 12.58 -5.21
N GLU A 135 -14.49 11.43 -5.50
CA GLU A 135 -14.89 11.01 -6.85
C GLU A 135 -16.42 10.97 -6.96
N ARG A 136 -16.98 11.55 -8.02
CA ARG A 136 -18.41 11.44 -8.35
C ARG A 136 -18.60 10.58 -9.60
N LYS A 137 -19.17 9.39 -9.41
CA LYS A 137 -19.49 8.46 -10.51
C LYS A 137 -20.95 8.57 -10.88
N GLN A 138 -21.20 8.89 -12.13
CA GLN A 138 -22.53 8.94 -12.73
C GLN A 138 -22.84 7.58 -13.36
N VAL A 139 -23.88 6.90 -12.87
CA VAL A 139 -24.27 5.58 -13.36
C VAL A 139 -25.68 5.66 -13.95
N HIS A 140 -25.80 5.33 -15.23
CA HIS A 140 -27.10 5.17 -15.90
C HIS A 140 -27.58 3.72 -15.71
N LYS A 141 -28.64 3.54 -14.95
CA LYS A 141 -29.25 2.22 -14.74
C LYS A 141 -30.75 2.30 -14.85
N HIS A 142 -31.34 1.45 -15.75
CA HIS A 142 -32.79 1.38 -15.99
C HIS A 142 -33.45 2.71 -16.40
N GLY A 143 -32.73 3.62 -17.07
CA GLY A 143 -33.24 4.92 -17.49
C GLY A 143 -33.21 6.01 -16.42
N GLU A 144 -32.74 5.70 -15.23
CA GLU A 144 -32.46 6.65 -14.16
C GLU A 144 -30.97 6.94 -14.08
N GLU A 145 -30.65 8.20 -13.91
CA GLU A 145 -29.30 8.68 -13.66
C GLU A 145 -29.09 8.77 -12.14
N ARG A 146 -28.08 8.06 -11.64
CA ARG A 146 -27.71 8.09 -10.23
C ARG A 146 -26.27 8.53 -10.11
N ILE A 147 -26.03 9.50 -9.26
CA ILE A 147 -24.68 9.96 -8.90
C ILE A 147 -24.31 9.28 -7.58
N PHE A 148 -23.18 8.58 -7.59
CA PHE A 148 -22.57 8.04 -6.39
C PHE A 148 -21.35 8.89 -6.06
N THR A 149 -21.21 9.28 -4.81
CA THR A 149 -20.04 9.97 -4.32
C THR A 149 -19.19 8.97 -3.54
N HIS A 150 -17.93 8.86 -3.95
CA HIS A 150 -16.93 8.05 -3.27
C HIS A 150 -15.89 8.98 -2.67
N VAL A 151 -15.47 8.70 -1.46
CA VAL A 151 -14.32 9.33 -0.82
C VAL A 151 -13.27 8.26 -0.65
N HIS A 152 -12.10 8.49 -1.23
CA HIS A 152 -10.95 7.62 -1.11
C HIS A 152 -9.95 8.29 -0.16
N LEU A 153 -9.49 7.56 0.84
CA LEU A 153 -8.49 8.03 1.79
C LEU A 153 -7.58 6.88 2.21
N VAL A 154 -6.51 7.24 2.88
CA VAL A 154 -5.57 6.28 3.43
C VAL A 154 -5.31 6.61 4.89
N ASP A 155 -5.51 5.59 5.73
CA ASP A 155 -5.17 5.61 7.15
C ASP A 155 -4.67 4.21 7.52
N GLY A 156 -3.35 3.99 7.36
CA GLY A 156 -2.74 2.66 7.43
C GLY A 156 -3.14 1.75 6.27
N PHE A 157 -4.42 1.75 5.90
CA PHE A 157 -4.99 1.03 4.76
C PHE A 157 -5.74 1.98 3.84
N ALA A 158 -5.92 1.57 2.57
CA ALA A 158 -6.78 2.29 1.65
C ALA A 158 -8.25 2.06 1.99
N PHE A 159 -9.04 3.14 2.06
CA PHE A 159 -10.48 3.13 2.31
C PHE A 159 -11.25 3.71 1.13
N GLU A 160 -12.36 3.07 0.79
CA GLU A 160 -13.38 3.62 -0.10
C GLU A 160 -14.68 3.83 0.68
N LEU A 161 -15.06 5.08 0.91
CA LEU A 161 -16.33 5.44 1.53
C LEU A 161 -17.36 5.72 0.43
N THR A 162 -18.37 4.89 0.28
CA THR A 162 -19.50 5.20 -0.62
C THR A 162 -20.60 5.90 0.16
N ILE A 163 -20.93 7.14 -0.26
CA ILE A 163 -21.90 8.00 0.41
C ILE A 163 -23.28 7.76 -0.17
N TYR A 164 -24.23 7.49 0.69
CA TYR A 164 -25.66 7.36 0.39
C TYR A 164 -26.48 8.36 1.18
N ALA A 165 -27.64 8.75 0.68
CA ALA A 165 -28.59 9.59 1.44
C ALA A 165 -29.03 8.88 2.72
N THR A 166 -29.34 9.66 3.77
CA THR A 166 -29.66 9.15 5.11
C THR A 166 -30.88 8.23 5.12
N ASP A 167 -31.86 8.44 4.23
CA ASP A 167 -33.07 7.60 4.06
C ASP A 167 -32.74 6.19 3.49
N GLN A 168 -31.57 6.03 2.88
CA GLN A 168 -31.12 4.75 2.29
C GLN A 168 -30.40 3.82 3.31
N ALA A 169 -30.26 4.23 4.56
CA ALA A 169 -29.59 3.41 5.57
C ALA A 169 -30.20 2.02 5.76
N HIS A 170 -31.49 1.86 5.48
CA HIS A 170 -32.21 0.59 5.56
C HIS A 170 -32.38 -0.12 4.20
N TYR A 171 -31.87 0.49 3.12
CA TYR A 171 -32.01 -0.09 1.78
C TYR A 171 -31.14 -1.35 1.63
N VAL A 172 -31.70 -2.36 0.95
CA VAL A 172 -30.99 -3.62 0.66
C VAL A 172 -30.28 -3.51 -0.67
N PHE A 173 -29.00 -3.23 -0.62
CA PHE A 173 -28.13 -3.18 -1.80
C PHE A 173 -27.86 -4.59 -2.34
N LYS A 174 -27.67 -4.73 -3.65
CA LYS A 174 -27.34 -6.00 -4.29
C LYS A 174 -25.89 -6.01 -4.76
N SER A 175 -25.19 -7.09 -4.49
CA SER A 175 -23.81 -7.33 -4.94
C SER A 175 -23.77 -7.43 -6.47
N SER A 176 -22.85 -6.70 -7.07
CA SER A 176 -22.53 -6.81 -8.51
C SER A 176 -21.87 -8.15 -8.86
N ILE A 177 -21.34 -8.86 -7.88
CA ILE A 177 -20.67 -10.17 -8.05
C ILE A 177 -21.69 -11.30 -8.02
N THR A 178 -22.55 -11.33 -7.00
CA THR A 178 -23.46 -12.45 -6.73
C THR A 178 -24.90 -12.20 -7.15
N GLY A 179 -25.31 -10.92 -7.31
CA GLY A 179 -26.70 -10.51 -7.51
C GLY A 179 -27.60 -10.66 -6.27
N LYS A 180 -27.06 -11.19 -5.16
CA LYS A 180 -27.74 -11.34 -3.87
C LYS A 180 -27.63 -10.05 -3.04
N PRO A 181 -28.39 -9.91 -1.96
CA PRO A 181 -28.13 -8.85 -0.98
C PRO A 181 -26.66 -8.80 -0.59
N ILE A 182 -26.11 -7.59 -0.52
CA ILE A 182 -24.73 -7.39 -0.11
C ILE A 182 -24.61 -7.69 1.38
N GLU A 183 -23.58 -8.43 1.76
CA GLU A 183 -23.23 -8.59 3.17
C GLU A 183 -22.72 -7.27 3.71
N ARG A 184 -23.20 -6.87 4.87
CA ARG A 184 -22.81 -5.64 5.55
C ARG A 184 -22.81 -5.84 7.05
N ALA A 185 -21.89 -5.19 7.74
CA ALA A 185 -21.82 -5.22 9.20
C ALA A 185 -21.82 -3.79 9.77
N SER A 186 -22.62 -3.56 10.78
CA SER A 186 -22.53 -2.41 11.67
C SER A 186 -21.32 -2.58 12.60
N ILE A 187 -20.99 -1.54 13.38
CA ILE A 187 -19.94 -1.60 14.39
C ILE A 187 -20.18 -2.79 15.33
N ALA A 188 -21.36 -2.89 15.95
CA ALA A 188 -21.66 -3.96 16.87
C ALA A 188 -21.63 -5.37 16.23
N GLU A 189 -22.07 -5.49 14.96
CA GLU A 189 -22.00 -6.75 14.24
C GLU A 189 -20.56 -7.14 13.89
N LEU A 190 -19.69 -6.16 13.59
CA LEU A 190 -18.28 -6.38 13.33
C LEU A 190 -17.54 -6.77 14.63
N GLU A 191 -17.81 -6.13 15.74
CA GLU A 191 -17.28 -6.48 17.05
C GLU A 191 -17.61 -7.94 17.42
N GLN A 192 -18.90 -8.32 17.35
CA GLN A 192 -19.33 -9.69 17.60
C GLN A 192 -18.71 -10.70 16.62
N PHE A 193 -18.50 -10.28 15.36
CA PHE A 193 -17.84 -11.10 14.36
C PHE A 193 -16.37 -11.33 14.74
N LEU A 194 -15.64 -10.29 15.14
CA LEU A 194 -14.23 -10.37 15.56
C LEU A 194 -14.06 -11.25 16.79
N GLU A 195 -14.88 -11.06 17.83
CA GLU A 195 -14.87 -11.90 19.04
C GLU A 195 -15.09 -13.39 18.74
N ARG A 196 -15.96 -13.69 17.77
CA ARG A 196 -16.26 -15.07 17.37
C ARG A 196 -15.15 -15.70 16.54
N GLU A 197 -14.59 -14.96 15.57
CA GLU A 197 -13.57 -15.47 14.66
C GLU A 197 -12.18 -15.51 15.30
N TYR A 198 -11.93 -14.64 16.27
CA TYR A 198 -10.65 -14.49 16.97
C TYR A 198 -10.86 -14.52 18.50
N PRO A 199 -11.19 -15.67 19.07
CA PRO A 199 -11.59 -15.77 20.49
C PRO A 199 -10.47 -15.43 21.49
N ASP A 200 -9.22 -15.47 21.06
CA ASP A 200 -8.05 -15.11 21.88
C ASP A 200 -7.63 -13.63 21.70
N LEU A 201 -8.36 -12.86 20.89
CA LEU A 201 -8.09 -11.45 20.64
C LEU A 201 -8.65 -10.59 21.78
N ASP A 202 -7.79 -9.86 22.47
CA ASP A 202 -8.22 -8.73 23.28
C ASP A 202 -8.48 -7.52 22.37
N LEU A 203 -9.75 -7.35 22.01
CA LEU A 203 -10.16 -6.33 21.05
C LEU A 203 -9.79 -4.91 21.52
N ALA A 204 -9.92 -4.64 22.83
CA ALA A 204 -9.59 -3.33 23.38
C ALA A 204 -8.08 -3.04 23.32
N ALA A 205 -7.26 -4.03 23.66
CA ALA A 205 -5.80 -3.90 23.54
C ALA A 205 -5.34 -3.78 22.09
N ALA A 206 -5.94 -4.57 21.18
CA ALA A 206 -5.61 -4.52 19.75
C ALA A 206 -5.99 -3.18 19.10
N GLU A 207 -7.08 -2.56 19.54
CA GLU A 207 -7.48 -1.22 19.09
C GLU A 207 -6.57 -0.12 19.64
N GLU A 208 -6.16 -0.23 20.90
CA GLU A 208 -5.19 0.70 21.50
C GLU A 208 -3.84 0.58 20.80
N GLU A 209 -3.40 -0.62 20.46
CA GLU A 209 -2.18 -0.86 19.68
C GLU A 209 -2.31 -0.30 18.26
N ALA A 210 -3.42 -0.54 17.57
CA ALA A 210 -3.67 0.02 16.23
C ALA A 210 -3.75 1.55 16.24
N ALA A 211 -4.33 2.15 17.28
CA ALA A 211 -4.39 3.60 17.45
C ALA A 211 -3.04 4.21 17.86
N SER A 212 -2.17 3.43 18.48
CA SER A 212 -0.83 3.86 18.90
C SER A 212 0.27 3.61 17.85
N GLN A 213 -0.04 2.90 16.77
CA GLN A 213 0.91 2.75 15.66
C GLN A 213 1.17 4.11 15.03
N VAL A 214 2.30 4.69 15.42
CA VAL A 214 2.85 5.87 14.75
C VAL A 214 3.07 5.49 13.30
N ASP A 215 2.46 6.23 12.37
CA ASP A 215 2.72 6.04 10.94
C ASP A 215 4.23 6.17 10.70
N ARG A 216 4.89 5.08 10.32
CA ARG A 216 6.34 5.07 10.06
C ARG A 216 6.76 6.16 9.06
N PHE A 217 5.89 6.54 8.13
CA PHE A 217 6.19 7.58 7.15
C PHE A 217 6.18 8.97 7.76
N GLN A 218 5.40 9.23 8.82
CA GLN A 218 5.51 10.47 9.61
C GLN A 218 6.86 10.52 10.35
N VAL A 219 7.34 9.38 10.85
CA VAL A 219 8.69 9.29 11.42
C VAL A 219 9.74 9.57 10.35
N PHE A 220 9.63 8.96 9.17
CA PHE A 220 10.55 9.20 8.05
C PHE A 220 10.56 10.68 7.65
N GLU A 221 9.40 11.29 7.48
CA GLU A 221 9.26 12.70 7.18
C GLU A 221 9.95 13.58 8.24
N SER A 222 9.68 13.32 9.52
CA SER A 222 10.26 14.06 10.63
C SER A 222 11.79 13.97 10.71
N LEU A 223 12.37 12.85 10.25
CA LEU A 223 13.82 12.64 10.18
C LEU A 223 14.44 13.22 8.90
N LEU A 224 13.71 13.29 7.80
CA LEU A 224 14.18 13.79 6.51
C LEU A 224 14.15 15.32 6.44
N LEU A 225 13.06 15.96 6.89
CA LEU A 225 12.90 17.42 6.83
C LEU A 225 14.08 18.21 7.41
N PRO A 226 14.70 17.86 8.56
CA PRO A 226 15.85 18.57 9.08
C PRO A 226 17.08 18.56 8.18
N LEU A 227 17.19 17.58 7.25
CA LEU A 227 18.30 17.45 6.31
C LEU A 227 18.39 18.63 5.31
N GLU A 228 17.28 19.35 5.06
CA GLU A 228 17.27 20.58 4.26
C GLU A 228 18.27 21.62 4.80
N ASN A 229 18.47 21.64 6.11
CA ASN A 229 19.40 22.55 6.78
C ASN A 229 20.82 21.99 6.95
N VAL A 230 21.04 20.73 6.58
CA VAL A 230 22.36 20.07 6.69
C VAL A 230 23.08 20.16 5.35
N LYS A 231 24.23 20.84 5.35
CA LYS A 231 25.09 20.97 4.16
C LYS A 231 26.34 20.13 4.31
N GLY A 232 26.55 19.25 3.34
CA GLY A 232 27.79 18.49 3.23
C GLY A 232 28.97 19.35 2.73
N PRO A 233 30.22 18.86 2.88
CA PRO A 233 31.34 19.52 2.25
C PRO A 233 31.16 19.58 0.73
N LEU A 234 31.24 20.77 0.13
CA LEU A 234 31.08 21.01 -1.31
C LEU A 234 31.91 20.10 -2.22
N LYS A 235 33.02 19.58 -1.72
CA LYS A 235 33.90 18.64 -2.45
C LYS A 235 33.17 17.29 -2.70
N TYR A 236 32.33 16.85 -1.79
CA TYR A 236 31.64 15.55 -1.83
C TYR A 236 30.16 15.67 -2.08
N HIS A 237 29.57 16.82 -1.76
CA HIS A 237 28.17 17.14 -1.89
C HIS A 237 27.98 18.49 -2.61
N PRO A 238 28.33 18.56 -3.92
CA PRO A 238 28.14 19.79 -4.71
C PRO A 238 26.67 20.12 -4.98
N GLU A 239 25.76 19.18 -4.74
CA GLU A 239 24.32 19.29 -4.93
C GLU A 239 23.65 20.26 -3.96
N GLY A 240 24.20 20.40 -2.72
CA GLY A 240 23.70 21.38 -1.74
C GLY A 240 23.39 20.78 -0.38
N ASP A 241 22.11 20.63 -0.04
CA ASP A 241 21.67 20.05 1.23
C ASP A 241 21.46 18.54 1.16
N MET A 242 21.38 17.91 2.35
CA MET A 242 21.28 16.45 2.44
C MET A 242 19.90 15.91 2.12
N LEU A 243 18.83 16.70 2.22
CA LEU A 243 17.50 16.27 1.79
C LEU A 243 17.48 16.10 0.27
N TYR A 244 17.95 17.12 -0.44
CA TYR A 244 18.05 17.06 -1.91
C TYR A 244 18.94 15.92 -2.38
N HIS A 245 20.04 15.64 -1.67
CA HIS A 245 20.87 14.46 -1.92
C HIS A 245 20.07 13.16 -1.76
N SER A 246 19.39 12.97 -0.63
CA SER A 246 18.62 11.75 -0.35
C SER A 246 17.51 11.51 -1.38
N LEU A 247 16.84 12.57 -1.83
CA LEU A 247 15.81 12.48 -2.88
C LEU A 247 16.39 12.08 -4.24
N GLN A 248 17.57 12.58 -4.62
CA GLN A 248 18.26 12.14 -5.83
C GLN A 248 18.68 10.66 -5.74
N VAL A 249 19.22 10.24 -4.58
CA VAL A 249 19.60 8.83 -4.35
C VAL A 249 18.39 7.91 -4.46
N PHE A 250 17.26 8.32 -3.89
CA PHE A 250 15.99 7.61 -4.02
C PHE A 250 15.53 7.50 -5.46
N ASP A 251 15.61 8.57 -6.24
CA ASP A 251 15.19 8.58 -7.66
C ASP A 251 16.06 7.63 -8.50
N HIS A 252 17.37 7.68 -8.32
CA HIS A 252 18.29 6.73 -8.96
C HIS A 252 18.03 5.28 -8.53
N ALA A 253 17.71 5.05 -7.26
CA ALA A 253 17.39 3.73 -6.74
C ALA A 253 16.07 3.21 -7.34
N ARG A 254 15.05 4.07 -7.49
CA ARG A 254 13.76 3.77 -8.11
C ARG A 254 13.93 3.34 -9.58
N ASP A 255 14.82 3.98 -10.31
CA ASP A 255 15.12 3.61 -11.70
C ASP A 255 15.73 2.20 -11.80
N GLN A 256 16.42 1.72 -10.77
CA GLN A 256 17.06 0.40 -10.76
C GLN A 256 16.14 -0.71 -10.20
N LEU A 257 15.50 -0.45 -9.06
CA LEU A 257 14.69 -1.43 -8.32
C LEU A 257 13.33 -0.82 -7.93
N ALA A 258 12.52 -0.47 -8.91
CA ALA A 258 11.25 0.25 -8.73
C ALA A 258 10.26 -0.38 -7.73
N TYR A 259 10.31 -1.69 -7.52
CA TYR A 259 9.35 -2.42 -6.69
C TYR A 259 9.96 -2.98 -5.40
N ASP A 260 11.18 -2.60 -5.06
CA ASP A 260 11.87 -3.04 -3.84
C ASP A 260 11.76 -1.97 -2.74
N GLU A 261 10.69 -2.03 -1.97
CA GLU A 261 10.39 -1.06 -0.92
C GLU A 261 11.51 -0.94 0.12
N GLU A 262 12.12 -2.06 0.54
CA GLU A 262 13.19 -2.07 1.54
C GLU A 262 14.46 -1.38 1.04
N PHE A 263 14.82 -1.63 -0.22
CA PHE A 263 15.98 -1.00 -0.86
C PHE A 263 15.76 0.51 -1.06
N LEU A 264 14.57 0.90 -1.54
CA LEU A 264 14.21 2.30 -1.74
C LEU A 264 14.14 3.06 -0.42
N THR A 265 13.62 2.43 0.63
CA THR A 265 13.64 2.99 2.00
C THR A 265 15.07 3.20 2.48
N ALA A 266 15.98 2.23 2.24
CA ALA A 266 17.38 2.41 2.58
C ALA A 266 18.03 3.56 1.80
N ALA A 267 17.71 3.69 0.50
CA ALA A 267 18.22 4.76 -0.35
C ALA A 267 17.77 6.15 0.12
N LEU A 268 16.51 6.29 0.54
CA LEU A 268 15.97 7.57 1.03
C LEU A 268 16.52 7.94 2.42
N LEU A 269 16.70 6.95 3.31
CA LEU A 269 16.96 7.19 4.73
C LEU A 269 18.44 7.03 5.14
N HIS A 270 19.35 6.64 4.23
CA HIS A 270 20.72 6.26 4.60
C HIS A 270 21.49 7.33 5.38
N ASP A 271 21.16 8.58 5.17
CA ASP A 271 21.86 9.75 5.71
C ASP A 271 21.05 10.55 6.76
N VAL A 272 19.88 10.08 7.20
CA VAL A 272 19.01 10.82 8.16
C VAL A 272 19.74 11.18 9.46
N GLY A 273 20.66 10.35 9.91
CA GLY A 273 21.44 10.62 11.11
C GLY A 273 22.37 11.83 10.99
N LYS A 274 22.65 12.36 9.80
CA LYS A 274 23.46 13.58 9.63
C LYS A 274 22.79 14.81 10.25
N ALA A 275 21.48 14.81 10.38
CA ALA A 275 20.74 15.86 11.10
C ALA A 275 20.75 15.65 12.63
N ILE A 276 21.10 14.46 13.12
CA ILE A 276 21.08 14.10 14.54
C ILE A 276 22.48 14.18 15.13
N ASP A 277 23.41 13.36 14.63
CA ASP A 277 24.83 13.38 14.99
C ASP A 277 25.70 13.20 13.74
N PRO A 278 26.25 14.30 13.19
CA PRO A 278 27.11 14.23 12.01
C PRO A 278 28.39 13.40 12.18
N THR A 279 28.82 13.14 13.41
CA THR A 279 30.06 12.38 13.70
C THR A 279 29.84 10.87 13.70
N ASP A 280 28.62 10.43 14.09
CA ASP A 280 28.16 9.04 14.01
C ASP A 280 26.74 8.98 13.39
N HIS A 281 26.62 9.53 12.17
CA HIS A 281 25.32 9.59 11.50
C HIS A 281 24.71 8.21 11.26
N VAL A 282 25.51 7.17 11.05
CA VAL A 282 25.00 5.81 10.85
C VAL A 282 24.38 5.27 12.14
N GLY A 283 25.06 5.40 13.27
CA GLY A 283 24.53 4.97 14.56
C GLY A 283 23.28 5.75 14.96
N ALA A 284 23.35 7.08 14.88
CA ALA A 284 22.22 7.94 15.23
C ALA A 284 20.99 7.72 14.32
N GLY A 285 21.20 7.51 13.01
CA GLY A 285 20.12 7.21 12.07
C GLY A 285 19.44 5.87 12.37
N LEU A 286 20.23 4.83 12.64
CA LEU A 286 19.69 3.52 12.97
C LEU A 286 18.93 3.51 14.31
N GLU A 287 19.41 4.25 15.31
CA GLU A 287 18.72 4.39 16.60
C GLU A 287 17.36 5.08 16.42
N ALA A 288 17.32 6.15 15.61
CA ALA A 288 16.08 6.90 15.33
C ALA A 288 15.06 6.10 14.47
N LEU A 289 15.54 5.13 13.68
CA LEU A 289 14.73 4.29 12.80
C LEU A 289 14.37 2.92 13.42
N ASP A 290 14.81 2.66 14.66
CA ASP A 290 14.55 1.38 15.32
C ASP A 290 13.05 1.12 15.47
N GLY A 291 12.62 -0.08 15.06
CA GLY A 291 11.20 -0.47 15.04
C GLY A 291 10.40 0.01 13.82
N PHE A 292 10.94 0.89 12.96
CA PHE A 292 10.25 1.44 11.78
C PHE A 292 10.74 0.89 10.45
N ILE A 293 11.89 0.23 10.42
CA ILE A 293 12.51 -0.34 9.22
C ILE A 293 12.82 -1.83 9.40
N THR A 294 12.94 -2.55 8.27
CA THR A 294 13.27 -3.98 8.28
C THR A 294 14.75 -4.22 8.58
N GLU A 295 15.11 -5.46 8.92
CA GLU A 295 16.49 -5.87 9.15
C GLU A 295 17.37 -5.65 7.89
N ARG A 296 16.82 -5.89 6.68
CA ARG A 296 17.53 -5.67 5.42
C ARG A 296 17.79 -4.18 5.19
N THR A 297 16.78 -3.33 5.36
CA THR A 297 16.92 -1.87 5.27
C THR A 297 17.97 -1.36 6.27
N ALA A 298 17.88 -1.78 7.53
CA ALA A 298 18.86 -1.42 8.57
C ALA A 298 20.28 -1.89 8.21
N TRP A 299 20.41 -3.10 7.65
CA TRP A 299 21.70 -3.63 7.21
C TRP A 299 22.30 -2.79 6.09
N LEU A 300 21.53 -2.37 5.09
CA LEU A 300 21.98 -1.51 4.00
C LEU A 300 22.43 -0.14 4.51
N ILE A 301 21.63 0.50 5.36
CA ILE A 301 21.98 1.78 6.01
C ILE A 301 23.26 1.63 6.83
N LYS A 302 23.38 0.57 7.62
CA LYS A 302 24.57 0.30 8.44
C LYS A 302 25.85 0.23 7.64
N HIS A 303 25.78 -0.30 6.44
CA HIS A 303 26.98 -0.62 5.65
C HIS A 303 27.21 0.33 4.47
N HIS A 304 26.35 1.33 4.23
CA HIS A 304 26.45 2.20 3.05
C HIS A 304 27.82 2.89 2.93
N MET A 305 28.44 3.29 4.05
CA MET A 305 29.79 3.87 4.04
C MET A 305 30.87 2.89 3.57
N LEU A 306 30.65 1.58 3.74
CA LEU A 306 31.59 0.56 3.23
C LEU A 306 31.46 0.37 1.72
N ALA A 307 30.30 0.70 1.13
CA ALA A 307 30.12 0.70 -0.33
C ALA A 307 31.04 1.74 -1.01
N HIS A 308 31.23 2.90 -0.40
CA HIS A 308 32.20 3.89 -0.89
C HIS A 308 33.64 3.38 -0.82
N GLN A 309 34.04 2.83 0.35
CA GLN A 309 35.38 2.27 0.51
C GLN A 309 35.66 1.09 -0.43
N LEU A 310 34.62 0.31 -0.74
CA LEU A 310 34.70 -0.79 -1.71
C LEU A 310 34.96 -0.26 -3.13
N ALA A 311 34.24 0.78 -3.54
CA ALA A 311 34.37 1.40 -4.85
C ALA A 311 35.71 2.09 -5.03
N ASP A 312 36.21 2.73 -3.98
CA ASP A 312 37.53 3.41 -3.96
C ASP A 312 38.70 2.43 -3.82
N GLY A 313 38.46 1.12 -3.67
CA GLY A 313 39.47 0.11 -3.42
C GLY A 313 40.18 0.23 -2.06
N ALA A 314 39.62 1.04 -1.15
CA ALA A 314 40.20 1.31 0.17
C ALA A 314 39.83 0.23 1.22
N LEU A 315 38.84 -0.63 0.91
CA LEU A 315 38.36 -1.66 1.82
C LEU A 315 39.35 -2.83 1.89
N GLY A 316 39.83 -3.15 3.11
CA GLY A 316 40.74 -4.27 3.32
C GLY A 316 40.15 -5.63 2.93
N ALA A 317 41.00 -6.54 2.42
CA ALA A 317 40.55 -7.83 1.85
C ALA A 317 39.70 -8.70 2.80
N ARG A 318 39.93 -8.63 4.12
CA ARG A 318 39.14 -9.37 5.11
C ARG A 318 37.73 -8.79 5.26
N ALA A 319 37.59 -7.47 5.29
CA ALA A 319 36.30 -6.79 5.38
C ALA A 319 35.51 -7.00 4.10
N ARG A 320 36.15 -6.90 2.94
CA ARG A 320 35.54 -7.19 1.64
C ARG A 320 34.98 -8.60 1.58
N ARG A 321 35.75 -9.63 1.93
CA ARG A 321 35.26 -11.02 1.94
C ARG A 321 34.07 -11.21 2.87
N ARG A 322 34.00 -10.50 4.00
CA ARG A 322 32.86 -10.58 4.92
C ARG A 322 31.61 -9.98 4.31
N LEU A 323 31.72 -8.86 3.60
CA LEU A 323 30.59 -8.25 2.88
C LEU A 323 30.12 -9.14 1.72
N GLU A 324 31.04 -9.70 0.92
CA GLU A 324 30.75 -10.58 -0.21
C GLU A 324 30.01 -11.87 0.21
N GLN A 325 30.05 -12.26 1.49
CA GLN A 325 29.31 -13.40 2.03
C GLN A 325 27.84 -13.06 2.40
N SER A 326 27.49 -11.78 2.44
CA SER A 326 26.12 -11.37 2.72
C SER A 326 25.25 -11.52 1.47
N GLU A 327 24.03 -11.99 1.64
CA GLU A 327 23.03 -12.02 0.58
C GLU A 327 22.67 -10.62 0.05
N HIS A 328 22.85 -9.58 0.87
CA HIS A 328 22.59 -8.18 0.52
C HIS A 328 23.79 -7.46 -0.11
N PHE A 329 24.86 -8.18 -0.47
CA PHE A 329 26.08 -7.56 -0.99
C PHE A 329 25.85 -6.79 -2.29
N ASN A 330 25.10 -7.38 -3.22
CA ASN A 330 24.82 -6.73 -4.50
C ASN A 330 23.95 -5.47 -4.33
N ASP A 331 22.99 -5.51 -3.42
CA ASP A 331 22.15 -4.36 -3.09
C ASP A 331 22.97 -3.25 -2.45
N LEU A 332 23.93 -3.59 -1.60
CA LEU A 332 24.85 -2.61 -1.00
C LEU A 332 25.73 -1.93 -2.07
N VAL A 333 26.24 -2.68 -3.04
CA VAL A 333 27.02 -2.12 -4.14
C VAL A 333 26.14 -1.15 -4.95
N LEU A 334 24.93 -1.56 -5.28
CA LEU A 334 23.98 -0.74 -6.01
C LEU A 334 23.58 0.52 -5.23
N LEU A 335 23.33 0.42 -3.93
CA LEU A 335 23.07 1.58 -3.06
C LEU A 335 24.23 2.58 -3.12
N GLY A 336 25.49 2.11 -3.05
CA GLY A 336 26.65 2.96 -3.18
C GLY A 336 26.82 3.58 -4.57
N GLU A 337 26.32 2.97 -5.62
CA GLU A 337 26.25 3.55 -6.97
C GLU A 337 25.20 4.65 -7.05
N CYS A 338 23.99 4.41 -6.51
CA CYS A 338 22.92 5.40 -6.43
C CYS A 338 23.34 6.63 -5.60
N ASP A 339 23.97 6.41 -4.44
CA ASP A 339 24.48 7.50 -3.57
C ASP A 339 25.50 8.38 -4.32
N ARG A 340 26.41 7.79 -5.06
CA ARG A 340 27.35 8.59 -5.89
C ARG A 340 26.66 9.31 -7.03
N ALA A 341 25.67 8.70 -7.65
CA ALA A 341 24.90 9.31 -8.74
C ALA A 341 24.03 10.46 -8.24
N GLY A 342 23.53 10.41 -7.00
CA GLY A 342 22.71 11.43 -6.35
C GLY A 342 23.47 12.71 -5.93
N ARG A 343 24.66 12.99 -6.46
CA ARG A 343 25.51 14.16 -6.14
C ARG A 343 25.58 15.18 -7.28
N GLN A 344 24.45 15.44 -7.92
CA GLN A 344 24.39 16.31 -9.08
C GLN A 344 23.65 17.61 -8.76
N PRO A 345 24.30 18.79 -8.89
CA PRO A 345 23.64 20.06 -8.66
C PRO A 345 22.65 20.39 -9.80
N GLY A 346 21.45 20.88 -9.43
CA GLY A 346 20.46 21.41 -10.37
C GLY A 346 19.74 20.37 -11.23
N VAL A 347 19.74 19.11 -10.81
CA VAL A 347 18.94 18.03 -11.43
C VAL A 347 17.56 18.01 -10.81
N GLU A 348 16.52 17.73 -11.58
CA GLU A 348 15.19 17.49 -11.03
C GLU A 348 15.21 16.25 -10.12
N SER A 349 14.62 16.35 -8.94
CA SER A 349 14.38 15.26 -8.00
C SER A 349 12.92 15.25 -7.60
N PRO A 350 12.37 14.11 -7.14
CA PRO A 350 11.02 14.09 -6.59
C PRO A 350 10.94 15.00 -5.35
N GLU A 351 9.75 15.50 -5.05
CA GLU A 351 9.47 16.13 -3.76
C GLU A 351 9.42 15.07 -2.65
N LEU A 352 9.66 15.48 -1.41
CA LEU A 352 9.67 14.56 -0.26
C LEU A 352 8.36 13.78 -0.13
N GLU A 353 7.23 14.46 -0.26
CA GLU A 353 5.91 13.87 -0.19
C GLU A 353 5.70 12.81 -1.29
N GLU A 354 6.15 13.10 -2.53
CA GLU A 354 6.08 12.16 -3.65
C GLU A 354 6.91 10.88 -3.37
N ALA A 355 8.10 11.01 -2.80
CA ALA A 355 8.95 9.88 -2.44
C ALA A 355 8.32 9.02 -1.32
N LEU A 356 7.75 9.66 -0.30
CA LEU A 356 7.07 8.96 0.79
C LEU A 356 5.78 8.27 0.33
N ASP A 357 5.01 8.91 -0.53
CA ASP A 357 3.79 8.30 -1.09
C ASP A 357 4.12 7.10 -1.98
N TYR A 358 5.20 7.18 -2.76
CA TYR A 358 5.67 6.03 -3.53
C TYR A 358 6.00 4.83 -2.63
N LEU A 359 6.73 5.05 -1.54
CA LEU A 359 7.04 4.00 -0.56
C LEU A 359 5.78 3.47 0.14
N ARG A 360 4.81 4.36 0.48
CA ARG A 360 3.50 3.93 1.01
C ARG A 360 2.77 3.01 0.06
N GLU A 361 2.74 3.34 -1.22
CA GLU A 361 2.10 2.50 -2.23
C GLU A 361 2.78 1.14 -2.35
N LEU A 362 4.12 1.09 -2.33
CA LEU A 362 4.86 -0.17 -2.35
C LEU A 362 4.59 -1.00 -1.08
N GLY A 363 4.63 -0.39 0.10
CA GLY A 363 4.30 -1.07 1.35
C GLY A 363 2.90 -1.67 1.35
N ARG A 364 1.92 -1.02 0.66
CA ARG A 364 0.58 -1.57 0.45
C ARG A 364 0.53 -2.67 -0.60
N MET A 365 1.46 -2.68 -1.56
CA MET A 365 1.51 -3.70 -2.62
C MET A 365 2.17 -4.99 -2.14
N PHE A 366 3.13 -4.88 -1.22
CA PHE A 366 4.04 -5.97 -0.86
C PHE A 366 4.11 -6.25 0.66
N GLY A 367 3.47 -5.41 1.50
CA GLY A 367 3.37 -5.57 2.96
C GLY A 367 2.23 -6.46 3.45
#